data_2ec606a438407abd821b1fc6ab3b78f7
#
_entry.id   2ec606a438407abd821b1fc6ab3b78f7
#
_cell.length_a   1.000
_cell.length_b   1.000
_cell.length_c   1.000
_cell.angle_alpha   90.00
_cell.angle_beta   90.00
_cell.angle_gamma   90.00
#
_symmetry.space_group_name_H-M   'P 1'
#
loop_
_entity.id
_entity.type
_entity.pdbx_description
1 polymer ?
#
loop_
_entity_poly.entity_id
_entity_poly.type
_entity_poly.pdbx_seq_one_letter_code
_entity_poly.pdbx_strand_id
1 'polypeptide(L)'
;MKATRNFRRPRVLIVGCGDVGMRCVPLLQHAHVFALTSHAERSAELRAAGVSPLVGDLDERRSLKRLAGLAPTVLHLAPPQKTGDDDRRTRALLSALAMRRAQALPGTRQTRATIMPVGRLRRARASWAQARSLAKPANIVPDGLRRAAASRAPLRFVYASTTGVYGDCGGAWIDETRVTEPANARAKRRVSAEQQLRRATARGSIVASIARIPGIYAANRLPLARLEKRTPALVDADDVYTNHIHADDLAAILVRLATHGRPARVIHASDDSSLKMGEYFDLVADAFGLARAPRITRAQAEEQIEPTLLSFMRESRRLVNRRLKEELGVRLRYPSVEDFLREAAGAKDAAKDVASRP
;
A
#
# COMPACT_ATOMS: atom_id res chain seq x y z
N MET A 1 -35.07 14.17 -13.01
CA MET A 1 -34.40 14.53 -11.73
C MET A 1 -33.48 13.43 -11.22
N LYS A 2 -32.44 13.01 -11.98
CA LYS A 2 -31.43 11.98 -11.55
C LYS A 2 -29.99 12.50 -11.40
N ALA A 3 -29.72 13.78 -11.67
CA ALA A 3 -28.36 14.34 -11.71
C ALA A 3 -27.76 14.71 -10.34
N THR A 4 -28.59 14.93 -9.31
CA THR A 4 -28.10 15.42 -8.00
C THR A 4 -27.56 14.35 -7.06
N ARG A 5 -27.77 13.06 -7.34
CA ARG A 5 -27.32 11.94 -6.48
C ARG A 5 -25.82 11.64 -6.61
N ASN A 6 -25.21 11.95 -7.75
CA ASN A 6 -23.80 11.64 -8.01
C ASN A 6 -22.79 12.56 -7.28
N PHE A 7 -23.18 13.76 -6.89
CA PHE A 7 -22.30 14.69 -6.13
C PHE A 7 -22.09 14.29 -4.67
N ARG A 8 -22.88 13.35 -4.13
CA ARG A 8 -22.79 12.88 -2.73
C ARG A 8 -21.95 11.61 -2.53
N ARG A 9 -21.57 10.89 -3.60
CA ARG A 9 -20.75 9.69 -3.45
C ARG A 9 -19.33 10.04 -3.04
N PRO A 10 -18.74 9.38 -2.02
CA PRO A 10 -17.33 9.55 -1.69
C PRO A 10 -16.46 9.20 -2.90
N ARG A 11 -15.35 9.90 -3.06
CA ARG A 11 -14.42 9.69 -4.18
C ARG A 11 -13.20 8.95 -3.70
N VAL A 12 -12.79 7.92 -4.44
CA VAL A 12 -11.61 7.10 -4.18
C VAL A 12 -10.72 7.12 -5.42
N LEU A 13 -9.43 7.36 -5.24
CA LEU A 13 -8.42 7.25 -6.29
C LEU A 13 -7.59 5.98 -6.07
N ILE A 14 -7.59 5.08 -7.05
CA ILE A 14 -6.70 3.92 -7.10
C ILE A 14 -5.52 4.27 -8.02
N VAL A 15 -4.32 4.25 -7.48
CA VAL A 15 -3.07 4.44 -8.22
C VAL A 15 -2.42 3.08 -8.44
N GLY A 16 -2.40 2.62 -9.69
CA GLY A 16 -2.00 1.25 -10.03
C GLY A 16 -3.17 0.26 -9.94
N CYS A 17 -4.22 0.48 -10.75
CA CYS A 17 -5.40 -0.38 -10.82
C CYS A 17 -5.13 -1.64 -11.67
N GLY A 18 -4.21 -2.51 -11.21
CA GLY A 18 -3.96 -3.85 -11.72
C GLY A 18 -4.94 -4.86 -11.14
N ASP A 19 -4.58 -6.15 -11.10
CA ASP A 19 -5.44 -7.23 -10.63
C ASP A 19 -6.04 -6.96 -9.23
N VAL A 20 -5.22 -6.66 -8.22
CA VAL A 20 -5.72 -6.33 -6.87
C VAL A 20 -6.56 -5.06 -6.86
N GLY A 21 -6.18 -4.03 -7.63
CA GLY A 21 -6.96 -2.80 -7.76
C GLY A 21 -8.34 -3.04 -8.36
N MET A 22 -8.43 -3.88 -9.38
CA MET A 22 -9.70 -4.30 -9.99
C MET A 22 -10.58 -5.07 -9.00
N ARG A 23 -10.02 -5.90 -8.13
CA ARG A 23 -10.75 -6.59 -7.06
C ARG A 23 -11.25 -5.64 -5.97
N CYS A 24 -10.64 -4.47 -5.79
CA CYS A 24 -11.16 -3.43 -4.89
C CYS A 24 -12.41 -2.73 -5.45
N VAL A 25 -12.60 -2.67 -6.77
CA VAL A 25 -13.70 -1.91 -7.41
C VAL A 25 -15.08 -2.37 -6.95
N PRO A 26 -15.43 -3.68 -6.98
CA PRO A 26 -16.74 -4.14 -6.53
C PRO A 26 -17.01 -3.87 -5.04
N LEU A 27 -15.96 -3.74 -4.22
CA LEU A 27 -16.07 -3.40 -2.80
C LEU A 27 -16.30 -1.89 -2.55
N LEU A 28 -16.15 -1.06 -3.59
CA LEU A 28 -16.28 0.40 -3.57
C LEU A 28 -17.53 0.92 -4.31
N GLN A 29 -18.56 0.10 -4.50
CA GLN A 29 -19.78 0.45 -5.27
C GLN A 29 -20.49 1.72 -4.76
N HIS A 30 -20.35 2.04 -3.47
CA HIS A 30 -20.90 3.26 -2.85
C HIS A 30 -20.07 4.52 -3.17
N ALA A 31 -18.90 4.38 -3.78
CA ALA A 31 -17.97 5.46 -4.11
C ALA A 31 -17.92 5.73 -5.62
N HIS A 32 -17.41 6.91 -6.00
CA HIS A 32 -16.95 7.18 -7.35
C HIS A 32 -15.46 6.86 -7.41
N VAL A 33 -15.12 5.81 -8.15
CA VAL A 33 -13.74 5.31 -8.24
C VAL A 33 -13.05 5.92 -9.45
N PHE A 34 -11.89 6.53 -9.22
CA PHE A 34 -10.95 6.96 -10.25
C PHE A 34 -9.75 6.01 -10.25
N ALA A 35 -9.19 5.70 -11.41
CA ALA A 35 -7.97 4.92 -11.52
C ALA A 35 -6.91 5.66 -12.33
N LEU A 36 -5.72 5.87 -11.73
CA LEU A 36 -4.55 6.33 -12.46
C LEU A 36 -3.88 5.14 -13.15
N THR A 37 -3.73 5.23 -14.46
CA THR A 37 -3.03 4.25 -15.30
C THR A 37 -2.04 4.94 -16.25
N SER A 38 -0.86 4.36 -16.45
CA SER A 38 0.08 4.80 -17.49
C SER A 38 -0.26 4.25 -18.86
N HIS A 39 -1.19 3.30 -18.95
CA HIS A 39 -1.59 2.57 -20.15
C HIS A 39 -2.96 3.07 -20.62
N ALA A 40 -2.97 3.89 -21.67
CA ALA A 40 -4.20 4.50 -22.21
C ALA A 40 -5.18 3.43 -22.75
N GLU A 41 -4.66 2.33 -23.29
CA GLU A 41 -5.41 1.18 -23.81
C GLU A 41 -6.30 0.51 -22.75
N ARG A 42 -5.92 0.58 -21.48
CA ARG A 42 -6.72 0.03 -20.39
C ARG A 42 -7.96 0.85 -20.05
N SER A 43 -8.14 2.01 -20.68
CA SER A 43 -9.25 2.90 -20.35
C SER A 43 -10.62 2.30 -20.66
N ALA A 44 -10.74 1.47 -21.69
CA ALA A 44 -11.99 0.78 -22.03
C ALA A 44 -12.36 -0.27 -20.96
N GLU A 45 -11.40 -1.12 -20.57
CA GLU A 45 -11.55 -2.09 -19.49
C GLU A 45 -11.99 -1.44 -18.17
N LEU A 46 -11.31 -0.36 -17.77
CA LEU A 46 -11.60 0.37 -16.53
C LEU A 46 -13.02 0.98 -16.55
N ARG A 47 -13.46 1.56 -17.70
CA ARG A 47 -14.82 2.08 -17.82
C ARG A 47 -15.87 0.98 -17.76
N ALA A 48 -15.63 -0.16 -18.38
CA ALA A 48 -16.53 -1.31 -18.31
C ALA A 48 -16.72 -1.81 -16.87
N ALA A 49 -15.67 -1.71 -16.04
CA ALA A 49 -15.73 -2.01 -14.61
C ALA A 49 -16.35 -0.88 -13.76
N GLY A 50 -16.87 0.21 -14.36
CA GLY A 50 -17.48 1.33 -13.64
C GLY A 50 -16.47 2.33 -13.03
N VAL A 51 -15.21 2.29 -13.46
CA VAL A 51 -14.12 3.16 -12.98
C VAL A 51 -13.89 4.30 -13.95
N SER A 52 -13.64 5.52 -13.45
CA SER A 52 -13.23 6.67 -14.26
C SER A 52 -11.70 6.66 -14.46
N PRO A 53 -11.19 6.30 -15.65
CA PRO A 53 -9.76 6.23 -15.89
C PRO A 53 -9.14 7.62 -16.02
N LEU A 54 -7.95 7.78 -15.50
CA LEU A 54 -7.08 8.93 -15.64
C LEU A 54 -5.74 8.45 -16.20
N VAL A 55 -5.43 8.86 -17.42
CA VAL A 55 -4.14 8.54 -18.03
C VAL A 55 -3.09 9.48 -17.44
N GLY A 56 -2.03 8.88 -16.87
CA GLY A 56 -0.90 9.61 -16.28
C GLY A 56 0.14 8.65 -15.72
N ASP A 57 1.38 9.10 -15.72
CA ASP A 57 2.54 8.33 -15.27
C ASP A 57 3.13 8.92 -13.99
N LEU A 58 3.43 8.08 -13.01
CA LEU A 58 4.09 8.48 -11.76
C LEU A 58 5.53 8.99 -11.99
N ASP A 59 6.14 8.59 -13.08
CA ASP A 59 7.47 9.08 -13.48
C ASP A 59 7.38 10.43 -14.21
N GLU A 60 6.20 10.84 -14.73
CA GLU A 60 5.95 12.10 -15.43
C GLU A 60 5.11 13.06 -14.54
N ARG A 61 5.78 13.92 -13.79
CA ARG A 61 5.15 14.83 -12.80
C ARG A 61 4.03 15.72 -13.38
N ARG A 62 4.16 16.12 -14.65
CA ARG A 62 3.17 17.00 -15.30
C ARG A 62 1.83 16.31 -15.46
N SER A 63 1.83 15.02 -15.73
CA SER A 63 0.62 14.19 -15.90
C SER A 63 -0.20 14.07 -14.61
N LEU A 64 0.44 14.25 -13.43
CA LEU A 64 -0.18 14.08 -12.12
C LEU A 64 -0.96 15.32 -11.61
N LYS A 65 -0.87 16.47 -12.29
CA LYS A 65 -1.52 17.73 -11.85
C LYS A 65 -3.02 17.59 -11.63
N ARG A 66 -3.69 16.72 -12.40
CA ARG A 66 -5.13 16.45 -12.30
C ARG A 66 -5.54 15.75 -11.01
N LEU A 67 -4.61 15.14 -10.28
CA LEU A 67 -4.90 14.40 -9.05
C LEU A 67 -5.15 15.31 -7.85
N ALA A 68 -4.73 16.56 -7.93
CA ALA A 68 -4.85 17.54 -6.85
C ALA A 68 -6.32 17.77 -6.44
N GLY A 69 -6.69 17.33 -5.22
CA GLY A 69 -8.05 17.47 -4.67
C GLY A 69 -9.12 16.61 -5.36
N LEU A 70 -8.73 15.64 -6.19
CA LEU A 70 -9.64 14.76 -6.90
C LEU A 70 -10.43 13.86 -5.95
N ALA A 71 -9.77 13.20 -5.01
CA ALA A 71 -10.38 12.28 -4.07
C ALA A 71 -9.82 12.47 -2.65
N PRO A 72 -10.65 12.34 -1.60
CA PRO A 72 -10.21 12.37 -0.20
C PRO A 72 -9.55 11.06 0.25
N THR A 73 -9.66 10.00 -0.55
CA THR A 73 -9.12 8.67 -0.25
C THR A 73 -8.29 8.18 -1.42
N VAL A 74 -7.10 7.68 -1.15
CA VAL A 74 -6.13 7.18 -2.15
C VAL A 74 -5.67 5.78 -1.76
N LEU A 75 -5.79 4.82 -2.67
CA LEU A 75 -5.17 3.51 -2.62
C LEU A 75 -3.95 3.53 -3.55
N HIS A 76 -2.74 3.54 -3.00
CA HIS A 76 -1.50 3.51 -3.78
C HIS A 76 -0.97 2.09 -3.87
N LEU A 77 -1.30 1.41 -4.96
CA LEU A 77 -1.00 0.02 -5.25
C LEU A 77 0.11 -0.14 -6.32
N ALA A 78 0.47 0.96 -6.99
CA ALA A 78 1.50 0.92 -8.00
C ALA A 78 2.88 0.55 -7.41
N PRO A 79 3.68 -0.24 -8.13
CA PRO A 79 5.05 -0.53 -7.71
C PRO A 79 5.93 0.74 -7.78
N PRO A 80 7.02 0.80 -6.99
CA PRO A 80 8.03 1.83 -7.15
C PRO A 80 8.72 1.69 -8.53
N GLN A 81 9.48 2.70 -8.93
CA GLN A 81 10.29 2.62 -10.15
C GLN A 81 11.33 1.49 -10.05
N LYS A 82 11.90 1.08 -11.20
CA LYS A 82 12.81 -0.07 -11.28
C LYS A 82 14.22 0.21 -10.71
N THR A 83 14.69 1.46 -10.78
CA THR A 83 16.07 1.84 -10.45
C THR A 83 16.18 2.73 -9.22
N GLY A 84 17.35 2.71 -8.56
CA GLY A 84 17.66 3.48 -7.35
C GLY A 84 17.05 2.89 -6.08
N ASP A 85 17.43 3.41 -4.93
CA ASP A 85 17.00 2.93 -3.60
C ASP A 85 15.87 3.77 -2.98
N ASP A 86 15.60 4.96 -3.53
CA ASP A 86 14.58 5.87 -3.05
C ASP A 86 13.31 5.81 -3.91
N ASP A 87 12.12 5.87 -3.31
CA ASP A 87 10.87 5.86 -4.07
C ASP A 87 10.49 7.27 -4.55
N ARG A 88 10.81 7.56 -5.80
CA ARG A 88 10.47 8.82 -6.47
C ARG A 88 9.00 8.92 -6.86
N ARG A 89 8.35 7.77 -7.16
CA ARG A 89 6.93 7.72 -7.56
C ARG A 89 6.02 8.11 -6.41
N THR A 90 6.22 7.57 -5.22
CA THR A 90 5.47 7.98 -4.01
C THR A 90 5.70 9.46 -3.70
N ARG A 91 6.94 9.97 -3.85
CA ARG A 91 7.24 11.39 -3.66
C ARG A 91 6.50 12.28 -4.66
N ALA A 92 6.49 11.91 -5.93
CA ALA A 92 5.78 12.65 -6.98
C ALA A 92 4.26 12.68 -6.72
N LEU A 93 3.68 11.54 -6.35
CA LEU A 93 2.27 11.42 -6.00
C LEU A 93 1.89 12.30 -4.80
N LEU A 94 2.65 12.22 -3.70
CA LEU A 94 2.41 13.06 -2.52
C LEU A 94 2.49 14.55 -2.86
N SER A 95 3.47 14.96 -3.67
CA SER A 95 3.61 16.34 -4.11
C SER A 95 2.40 16.80 -4.95
N ALA A 96 1.92 15.98 -5.88
CA ALA A 96 0.76 16.27 -6.71
C ALA A 96 -0.53 16.43 -5.88
N LEU A 97 -0.73 15.55 -4.89
CA LEU A 97 -1.89 15.58 -4.01
C LEU A 97 -1.89 16.77 -3.06
N ALA A 98 -0.71 17.29 -2.68
CA ALA A 98 -0.55 18.44 -1.79
C ALA A 98 -0.81 19.80 -2.49
N MET A 99 -0.65 19.90 -3.81
CA MET A 99 -0.69 21.17 -4.55
C MET A 99 -1.99 21.98 -4.36
N ARG A 100 -3.15 21.36 -4.27
CA ARG A 100 -4.43 22.07 -4.06
C ARG A 100 -4.70 22.49 -2.62
N ARG A 101 -3.99 21.94 -1.63
CA ARG A 101 -4.11 22.41 -0.24
C ARG A 101 -3.52 23.81 -0.06
N ALA A 102 -2.46 24.13 -0.79
CA ALA A 102 -1.83 25.45 -0.78
C ALA A 102 -2.66 26.52 -1.53
N GLN A 103 -3.38 26.14 -2.59
CA GLN A 103 -4.20 27.06 -3.39
C GLN A 103 -5.57 27.36 -2.77
N ALA A 104 -6.01 26.62 -1.76
CA ALA A 104 -7.30 26.83 -1.08
C ALA A 104 -7.23 27.72 0.16
N LEU A 105 -6.07 28.26 0.49
CA LEU A 105 -5.93 29.35 1.47
C LEU A 105 -6.36 30.63 0.76
N PRO A 106 -7.42 31.35 1.22
CA PRO A 106 -7.76 32.66 0.67
C PRO A 106 -6.53 33.54 0.86
N GLY A 107 -6.13 34.20 -0.22
CA GLY A 107 -4.90 34.95 -0.32
C GLY A 107 -4.71 35.91 0.86
N THR A 108 -3.76 35.61 1.72
CA THR A 108 -3.04 36.64 2.43
C THR A 108 -2.23 37.34 1.37
N ARG A 109 -2.80 38.45 0.83
CA ARG A 109 -1.98 39.51 0.22
C ARG A 109 -0.82 39.75 1.16
N GLN A 110 0.38 39.34 0.78
CA GLN A 110 1.60 39.83 1.38
C GLN A 110 1.60 41.35 1.15
N THR A 111 1.12 42.11 2.12
CA THR A 111 1.50 43.51 2.25
C THR A 111 3.01 43.45 2.46
N ARG A 112 3.73 43.84 1.40
CA ARG A 112 5.16 44.20 1.51
C ARG A 112 5.26 45.23 2.64
N ALA A 113 5.71 44.76 3.81
CA ALA A 113 6.16 45.70 4.85
C ALA A 113 7.39 46.39 4.29
N THR A 114 7.24 47.67 3.94
CA THR A 114 8.33 48.57 3.62
C THR A 114 9.17 48.66 4.86
N ILE A 115 10.36 48.07 4.84
CA ILE A 115 11.35 48.22 5.92
C ILE A 115 11.84 49.66 5.85
N MET A 116 11.40 50.49 6.79
CA MET A 116 11.99 51.81 7.04
C MET A 116 13.34 51.62 7.77
N PRO A 117 14.37 52.38 7.41
CA PRO A 117 15.68 52.23 8.04
C PRO A 117 15.66 52.74 9.49
N VAL A 118 16.11 51.87 10.40
CA VAL A 118 16.22 52.17 11.83
C VAL A 118 17.36 53.15 12.06
N GLY A 119 17.00 54.40 12.36
CA GLY A 119 17.92 55.41 12.92
C GLY A 119 18.37 55.01 14.32
N ARG A 120 19.63 55.31 14.61
CA ARG A 120 20.34 55.11 15.89
C ARG A 120 19.51 55.58 17.08
N LEU A 121 19.33 54.70 18.08
CA LEU A 121 18.96 55.13 19.43
C LEU A 121 19.95 54.60 20.47
N ARG A 122 20.43 55.58 21.28
CA ARG A 122 21.43 55.47 22.32
C ARG A 122 21.02 54.57 23.49
N ARG A 123 22.03 54.03 24.14
CA ARG A 123 21.99 53.26 25.38
C ARG A 123 21.19 53.95 26.48
N ALA A 124 20.27 53.23 27.11
CA ALA A 124 19.86 53.49 28.48
C ALA A 124 19.88 52.17 29.23
N ARG A 125 20.76 52.06 30.22
CA ARG A 125 20.76 50.99 31.24
C ARG A 125 19.63 51.31 32.21
N ALA A 126 18.68 50.39 32.42
CA ALA A 126 17.80 50.42 33.59
C ALA A 126 17.51 49.00 34.04
N SER A 127 17.72 48.84 35.31
CA SER A 127 17.61 47.77 36.27
C SER A 127 16.58 46.64 36.01
N TRP A 128 17.08 45.44 36.16
CA TRP A 128 16.33 44.16 36.28
C TRP A 128 15.86 43.98 37.72
N ALA A 129 14.75 44.54 38.12
CA ALA A 129 13.99 44.06 39.28
C ALA A 129 12.58 44.70 39.26
N GLN A 130 11.57 43.89 39.15
CA GLN A 130 10.13 44.18 39.19
C GLN A 130 9.40 44.17 37.85
N ALA A 131 9.04 42.94 37.40
CA ALA A 131 7.82 42.65 36.67
C ALA A 131 7.60 41.11 36.60
N ARG A 132 7.44 40.48 37.76
CA ARG A 132 6.71 39.21 37.84
C ARG A 132 5.29 39.55 38.24
N SER A 133 4.44 39.74 37.29
CA SER A 133 2.99 39.49 37.35
C SER A 133 2.35 40.08 36.10
N LEU A 134 1.47 39.30 35.51
CA LEU A 134 0.48 39.64 34.51
C LEU A 134 0.80 39.19 33.04
N ALA A 135 -0.16 38.41 32.60
CA ALA A 135 -0.50 38.10 31.22
C ALA A 135 0.28 36.94 30.54
N LYS A 136 -0.27 35.72 30.65
CA LYS A 136 -0.16 34.72 29.60
C LYS A 136 -0.57 35.41 28.28
N PRO A 137 0.22 35.31 27.18
CA PRO A 137 -0.28 35.72 25.88
C PRO A 137 -1.43 34.78 25.51
N ALA A 138 -2.64 35.31 25.55
CA ALA A 138 -3.76 34.64 24.90
C ALA A 138 -3.44 34.60 23.41
N ASN A 139 -3.09 33.42 22.88
CA ASN A 139 -3.06 33.16 21.45
C ASN A 139 -4.50 33.28 20.92
N ILE A 140 -4.96 34.50 20.71
CA ILE A 140 -6.22 34.78 20.03
C ILE A 140 -5.95 34.52 18.55
N VAL A 141 -6.06 33.26 18.14
CA VAL A 141 -6.22 32.90 16.73
C VAL A 141 -7.64 33.35 16.38
N PRO A 142 -7.83 34.29 15.42
CA PRO A 142 -9.16 34.74 15.04
C PRO A 142 -10.05 33.52 14.69
N ASP A 143 -11.26 33.50 15.22
CA ASP A 143 -12.22 32.37 15.03
C ASP A 143 -12.49 32.01 13.56
N GLY A 144 -12.36 32.96 12.64
CA GLY A 144 -12.42 32.76 11.20
C GLY A 144 -11.31 31.84 10.65
N LEU A 145 -10.10 31.90 11.22
CA LEU A 145 -8.96 31.03 10.84
C LEU A 145 -9.14 29.62 11.41
N ARG A 146 -9.73 29.46 12.61
CA ARG A 146 -10.09 28.13 13.16
C ARG A 146 -11.19 27.46 12.34
N ARG A 147 -12.20 28.18 11.88
CA ARG A 147 -13.28 27.63 11.03
C ARG A 147 -12.79 27.26 9.62
N ALA A 148 -11.87 28.01 9.03
CA ALA A 148 -11.27 27.68 7.72
C ALA A 148 -10.35 26.45 7.80
N ALA A 149 -9.65 26.21 8.92
CA ALA A 149 -8.83 25.04 9.16
C ALA A 149 -9.66 23.78 9.53
N ALA A 150 -10.86 23.96 10.11
CA ALA A 150 -11.74 22.88 10.57
C ALA A 150 -12.53 22.19 9.45
N SER A 151 -12.47 22.64 8.19
CA SER A 151 -13.44 22.21 7.17
C SER A 151 -12.98 21.13 6.20
N ARG A 152 -11.77 20.54 6.32
CA ARG A 152 -11.36 19.45 5.44
C ARG A 152 -10.68 18.32 6.22
N ALA A 153 -11.38 17.18 6.25
CA ALA A 153 -10.80 15.93 6.74
C ALA A 153 -9.46 15.65 6.02
N PRO A 154 -8.43 15.15 6.73
CA PRO A 154 -7.15 14.85 6.12
C PRO A 154 -7.31 13.78 5.03
N LEU A 155 -6.46 13.85 3.98
CA LEU A 155 -6.42 12.87 2.91
C LEU A 155 -6.09 11.50 3.51
N ARG A 156 -6.96 10.52 3.32
CA ARG A 156 -6.70 9.13 3.70
C ARG A 156 -5.86 8.44 2.62
N PHE A 157 -4.80 7.77 3.03
CA PHE A 157 -3.83 7.19 2.11
C PHE A 157 -3.49 5.76 2.53
N VAL A 158 -3.79 4.79 1.70
CA VAL A 158 -3.41 3.39 1.91
C VAL A 158 -2.26 3.05 0.97
N TYR A 159 -1.19 2.51 1.50
CA TYR A 159 -0.01 2.11 0.73
C TYR A 159 0.18 0.60 0.75
N ALA A 160 0.27 0.02 -0.44
CA ALA A 160 0.64 -1.37 -0.64
C ALA A 160 2.18 -1.50 -0.56
N SER A 161 2.70 -1.81 0.62
CA SER A 161 4.11 -2.15 0.85
C SER A 161 4.36 -3.65 0.65
N THR A 162 5.48 -4.16 1.07
CA THR A 162 5.84 -5.57 1.00
C THR A 162 6.48 -6.05 2.30
N THR A 163 6.38 -7.34 2.60
CA THR A 163 7.08 -7.97 3.72
C THR A 163 8.58 -8.13 3.49
N GLY A 164 9.05 -8.03 2.24
CA GLY A 164 10.47 -7.98 1.91
C GLY A 164 11.24 -6.80 2.52
N VAL A 165 10.56 -5.83 3.13
CA VAL A 165 11.20 -4.74 3.90
C VAL A 165 11.94 -5.23 5.14
N TYR A 166 11.62 -6.43 5.62
CA TYR A 166 12.27 -7.03 6.80
C TYR A 166 13.58 -7.74 6.49
N GLY A 167 13.82 -8.11 5.22
CA GLY A 167 14.92 -9.00 4.86
C GLY A 167 14.72 -10.41 5.40
N ASP A 168 15.84 -11.13 5.62
CA ASP A 168 15.80 -12.44 6.26
C ASP A 168 15.63 -12.30 7.78
N CYS A 169 14.80 -13.16 8.35
CA CYS A 169 14.56 -13.22 9.79
C CYS A 169 14.86 -14.63 10.36
N GLY A 170 15.53 -15.49 9.62
CA GLY A 170 15.87 -16.85 10.04
C GLY A 170 14.63 -17.70 10.39
N GLY A 171 13.50 -17.48 9.74
CA GLY A 171 12.24 -18.19 10.03
C GLY A 171 11.53 -17.76 11.31
N ALA A 172 11.96 -16.69 11.98
CA ALA A 172 11.32 -16.23 13.20
C ALA A 172 9.89 -15.71 12.95
N TRP A 173 9.04 -15.83 13.98
CA TRP A 173 7.77 -15.12 14.05
C TRP A 173 8.01 -13.65 14.33
N ILE A 174 7.52 -12.78 13.47
CA ILE A 174 7.68 -11.33 13.58
C ILE A 174 6.34 -10.61 13.50
N ASP A 175 6.22 -9.51 14.23
CA ASP A 175 5.11 -8.57 14.11
C ASP A 175 5.55 -7.28 13.38
N GLU A 176 4.63 -6.33 13.26
CA GLU A 176 4.87 -5.09 12.52
C GLU A 176 5.82 -4.10 13.24
N THR A 177 6.25 -4.40 14.46
CA THR A 177 7.24 -3.61 15.21
C THR A 177 8.68 -3.97 14.87
N ARG A 178 8.89 -5.14 14.24
CA ARG A 178 10.21 -5.57 13.79
C ARG A 178 10.85 -4.48 12.92
N VAL A 179 12.12 -4.20 13.21
CA VAL A 179 12.93 -3.25 12.44
C VAL A 179 13.06 -3.73 10.98
N THR A 180 13.01 -2.79 10.04
CA THR A 180 13.17 -3.09 8.63
C THR A 180 14.63 -3.17 8.24
N GLU A 181 15.05 -4.26 7.59
CA GLU A 181 16.41 -4.53 7.14
C GLU A 181 16.39 -4.95 5.66
N PRO A 182 16.08 -4.01 4.73
CA PRO A 182 15.85 -4.35 3.33
C PRO A 182 17.15 -4.82 2.64
N ALA A 183 17.18 -6.08 2.21
CA ALA A 183 18.33 -6.71 1.59
C ALA A 183 18.56 -6.32 0.12
N ASN A 184 17.53 -5.82 -0.57
CA ASN A 184 17.59 -5.51 -2.00
C ASN A 184 17.01 -4.14 -2.34
N ALA A 185 17.35 -3.59 -3.52
CA ALA A 185 16.94 -2.25 -3.94
C ALA A 185 15.40 -2.10 -4.02
N ARG A 186 14.65 -3.15 -4.37
CA ARG A 186 13.18 -3.15 -4.39
C ARG A 186 12.62 -2.94 -2.97
N ALA A 187 13.16 -3.63 -1.98
CA ALA A 187 12.76 -3.49 -0.58
C ALA A 187 13.16 -2.12 -0.02
N LYS A 188 14.36 -1.62 -0.34
CA LYS A 188 14.82 -0.28 0.06
C LYS A 188 13.87 0.81 -0.43
N ARG A 189 13.41 0.75 -1.69
CA ARG A 189 12.40 1.68 -2.22
C ARG A 189 11.09 1.63 -1.44
N ARG A 190 10.64 0.44 -1.03
CA ARG A 190 9.43 0.31 -0.19
C ARG A 190 9.61 0.94 1.19
N VAL A 191 10.76 0.74 1.83
CA VAL A 191 11.11 1.40 3.10
C VAL A 191 11.14 2.92 2.92
N SER A 192 11.75 3.42 1.84
CA SER A 192 11.75 4.85 1.51
C SER A 192 10.32 5.42 1.38
N ALA A 193 9.43 4.72 0.68
CA ALA A 193 8.02 5.12 0.58
C ALA A 193 7.32 5.17 1.95
N GLU A 194 7.49 4.11 2.78
CA GLU A 194 6.94 4.08 4.14
C GLU A 194 7.41 5.27 4.98
N GLN A 195 8.70 5.62 4.90
CA GLN A 195 9.27 6.77 5.62
C GLN A 195 8.68 8.10 5.13
N GLN A 196 8.52 8.28 3.81
CA GLN A 196 7.89 9.46 3.23
C GLN A 196 6.45 9.63 3.73
N LEU A 197 5.68 8.55 3.76
CA LEU A 197 4.30 8.54 4.24
C LEU A 197 4.20 8.82 5.74
N ARG A 198 5.08 8.25 6.56
CA ARG A 198 5.16 8.56 8.01
C ARG A 198 5.46 10.03 8.25
N ARG A 199 6.44 10.60 7.53
CA ARG A 199 6.76 12.04 7.61
C ARG A 199 5.59 12.92 7.15
N ALA A 200 4.88 12.55 6.09
CA ALA A 200 3.71 13.28 5.61
C ALA A 200 2.54 13.20 6.60
N THR A 201 2.35 12.05 7.27
CA THR A 201 1.35 11.86 8.33
C THR A 201 1.70 12.69 9.57
N ALA A 202 2.95 12.68 10.02
CA ALA A 202 3.41 13.46 11.16
C ALA A 202 3.21 14.98 10.95
N ARG A 203 3.35 15.47 9.69
CA ARG A 203 3.06 16.86 9.33
C ARG A 203 1.55 17.16 9.16
N GLY A 204 0.67 16.19 9.39
CA GLY A 204 -0.78 16.35 9.25
C GLY A 204 -1.29 16.54 7.83
N SER A 205 -0.44 16.33 6.80
CA SER A 205 -0.85 16.47 5.40
C SER A 205 -1.74 15.33 4.91
N ILE A 206 -1.55 14.13 5.44
CA ILE A 206 -2.31 12.93 5.13
C ILE A 206 -2.52 12.09 6.39
N VAL A 207 -3.42 11.09 6.30
CA VAL A 207 -3.51 9.96 7.24
C VAL A 207 -3.13 8.71 6.46
N ALA A 208 -1.87 8.29 6.56
CA ALA A 208 -1.40 7.11 5.86
C ALA A 208 -1.52 5.84 6.73
N SER A 209 -1.98 4.76 6.12
CA SER A 209 -1.92 3.39 6.64
C SER A 209 -1.13 2.52 5.66
N ILE A 210 -0.35 1.59 6.16
CA ILE A 210 0.61 0.81 5.38
C ILE A 210 0.25 -0.67 5.51
N ALA A 211 -0.02 -1.34 4.38
CA ALA A 211 -0.16 -2.79 4.31
C ALA A 211 1.17 -3.41 3.86
N ARG A 212 1.83 -4.21 4.70
CA ARG A 212 2.95 -5.05 4.30
C ARG A 212 2.41 -6.37 3.80
N ILE A 213 2.55 -6.59 2.50
CA ILE A 213 1.90 -7.64 1.74
C ILE A 213 2.95 -8.71 1.40
N PRO A 214 2.67 -9.99 1.70
CA PRO A 214 3.51 -11.12 1.32
C PRO A 214 3.24 -11.59 -0.11
N GLY A 215 3.43 -12.88 -0.40
CA GLY A 215 3.06 -13.53 -1.64
C GLY A 215 1.55 -13.49 -1.86
N ILE A 216 1.11 -12.94 -3.00
CA ILE A 216 -0.32 -12.88 -3.34
C ILE A 216 -0.67 -14.08 -4.19
N TYR A 217 -1.66 -14.86 -3.77
CA TYR A 217 -2.20 -15.98 -4.57
C TYR A 217 -3.67 -15.76 -4.95
N ALA A 218 -4.07 -16.40 -6.01
CA ALA A 218 -5.44 -16.51 -6.53
C ALA A 218 -5.42 -17.55 -7.66
N ALA A 219 -6.57 -17.92 -8.21
CA ALA A 219 -6.65 -18.89 -9.31
C ALA A 219 -5.72 -18.54 -10.50
N ASN A 220 -5.65 -17.23 -10.85
CA ASN A 220 -4.80 -16.73 -11.93
C ASN A 220 -3.34 -16.41 -11.49
N ARG A 221 -2.94 -16.78 -10.28
CA ARG A 221 -1.63 -16.44 -9.68
C ARG A 221 -0.92 -17.63 -9.05
N LEU A 222 -1.50 -18.81 -9.12
CA LEU A 222 -0.84 -20.04 -8.66
C LEU A 222 0.42 -20.31 -9.49
N PRO A 223 1.45 -20.95 -8.92
CA PRO A 223 2.73 -21.20 -9.60
C PRO A 223 2.66 -22.37 -10.59
N LEU A 224 1.53 -22.56 -11.30
CA LEU A 224 1.30 -23.71 -12.19
C LEU A 224 2.37 -23.83 -13.27
N ALA A 225 2.66 -22.73 -13.98
CA ALA A 225 3.69 -22.71 -15.03
C ALA A 225 5.10 -23.08 -14.50
N ARG A 226 5.39 -22.78 -13.22
CA ARG A 226 6.64 -23.19 -12.57
C ARG A 226 6.66 -24.69 -12.30
N LEU A 227 5.55 -25.23 -11.84
CA LEU A 227 5.39 -26.68 -11.59
C LEU A 227 5.45 -27.50 -12.88
N GLU A 228 4.75 -27.05 -13.93
CA GLU A 228 4.80 -27.64 -15.27
C GLU A 228 6.23 -27.69 -15.84
N LYS A 229 7.00 -26.63 -15.65
CA LYS A 229 8.43 -26.57 -16.03
C LYS A 229 9.34 -27.37 -15.09
N ARG A 230 8.79 -28.00 -14.05
CA ARG A 230 9.55 -28.73 -13.02
C ARG A 230 10.71 -27.91 -12.42
N THR A 231 10.50 -26.59 -12.26
CA THR A 231 11.49 -25.71 -11.62
C THR A 231 11.72 -26.19 -10.18
N PRO A 232 12.97 -26.43 -9.76
CA PRO A 232 13.25 -27.02 -8.45
C PRO A 232 12.80 -26.14 -7.28
N ALA A 233 12.55 -26.76 -6.13
CA ALA A 233 12.47 -26.16 -4.82
C ALA A 233 13.64 -26.64 -3.95
N LEU A 234 13.89 -25.97 -2.83
CA LEU A 234 14.97 -26.37 -1.91
C LEU A 234 14.56 -27.63 -1.12
N VAL A 235 15.56 -28.42 -0.73
CA VAL A 235 15.39 -29.48 0.29
C VAL A 235 14.93 -28.85 1.60
N ASP A 236 14.23 -29.58 2.45
CA ASP A 236 13.59 -29.05 3.65
C ASP A 236 14.56 -28.33 4.61
N ALA A 237 15.78 -28.83 4.74
CA ALA A 237 16.81 -28.20 5.59
C ALA A 237 17.23 -26.81 5.12
N ASP A 238 17.17 -26.54 3.80
CA ASP A 238 17.57 -25.28 3.17
C ASP A 238 16.39 -24.37 2.86
N ASP A 239 15.15 -24.86 3.01
CA ASP A 239 13.95 -24.19 2.57
C ASP A 239 13.55 -23.05 3.53
N VAL A 240 12.77 -22.11 3.03
CA VAL A 240 12.41 -20.87 3.72
C VAL A 240 10.92 -20.79 3.99
N TYR A 241 10.56 -20.27 5.15
CA TYR A 241 9.17 -19.93 5.44
C TYR A 241 8.71 -18.77 4.57
N THR A 242 7.58 -18.98 3.90
CA THR A 242 6.90 -17.98 3.07
C THR A 242 5.55 -17.63 3.66
N ASN A 243 5.09 -16.45 3.38
CA ASN A 243 3.79 -15.97 3.84
C ASN A 243 2.93 -15.62 2.64
N HIS A 244 1.62 -15.72 2.80
CA HIS A 244 0.68 -15.63 1.71
C HIS A 244 -0.52 -14.74 2.06
N ILE A 245 -1.27 -14.32 1.06
CA ILE A 245 -2.58 -13.68 1.16
C ILE A 245 -3.37 -13.91 -0.12
N HIS A 246 -4.63 -14.30 -0.01
CA HIS A 246 -5.50 -14.37 -1.18
C HIS A 246 -5.81 -12.97 -1.73
N ALA A 247 -5.86 -12.82 -3.05
CA ALA A 247 -6.02 -11.53 -3.71
C ALA A 247 -7.34 -10.82 -3.34
N ASP A 248 -8.44 -11.57 -3.13
CA ASP A 248 -9.73 -11.00 -2.72
C ASP A 248 -9.70 -10.52 -1.26
N ASP A 249 -9.07 -11.29 -0.37
CA ASP A 249 -8.86 -10.87 1.01
C ASP A 249 -7.97 -9.64 1.09
N LEU A 250 -6.92 -9.58 0.29
CA LEU A 250 -6.08 -8.39 0.18
C LEU A 250 -6.87 -7.17 -0.27
N ALA A 251 -7.74 -7.30 -1.27
CA ALA A 251 -8.60 -6.22 -1.73
C ALA A 251 -9.52 -5.73 -0.60
N ALA A 252 -10.13 -6.64 0.15
CA ALA A 252 -10.97 -6.32 1.30
C ALA A 252 -10.18 -5.59 2.41
N ILE A 253 -8.96 -6.06 2.70
CA ILE A 253 -8.05 -5.42 3.66
C ILE A 253 -7.71 -3.98 3.25
N LEU A 254 -7.36 -3.76 1.97
CA LEU A 254 -7.01 -2.43 1.47
C LEU A 254 -8.18 -1.45 1.53
N VAL A 255 -9.39 -1.90 1.18
CA VAL A 255 -10.62 -1.09 1.29
C VAL A 255 -10.96 -0.83 2.77
N ARG A 256 -10.79 -1.81 3.65
CA ARG A 256 -11.00 -1.63 5.09
C ARG A 256 -10.01 -0.63 5.68
N LEU A 257 -8.73 -0.68 5.28
CA LEU A 257 -7.72 0.30 5.68
C LEU A 257 -8.08 1.73 5.23
N ALA A 258 -8.71 1.89 4.08
CA ALA A 258 -9.13 3.20 3.57
C ALA A 258 -10.15 3.88 4.49
N THR A 259 -10.94 3.13 5.24
CA THR A 259 -12.00 3.64 6.13
C THR A 259 -11.61 3.59 7.61
N HIS A 260 -10.93 2.54 8.05
CA HIS A 260 -10.63 2.25 9.46
C HIS A 260 -9.14 2.30 9.81
N GLY A 261 -8.26 2.50 8.82
CA GLY A 261 -6.82 2.58 9.06
C GLY A 261 -6.44 3.75 9.98
N ARG A 262 -5.54 3.48 10.93
CA ARG A 262 -5.00 4.48 11.87
C ARG A 262 -3.81 5.23 11.28
N PRO A 263 -3.53 6.48 11.72
CA PRO A 263 -2.38 7.25 11.23
C PRO A 263 -1.05 6.51 11.44
N ALA A 264 -0.24 6.44 10.38
CA ALA A 264 1.08 5.80 10.34
C ALA A 264 1.10 4.32 10.78
N ARG A 265 -0.08 3.66 10.84
CA ARG A 265 -0.19 2.26 11.26
C ARG A 265 0.25 1.32 10.14
N VAL A 266 1.07 0.35 10.51
CA VAL A 266 1.47 -0.78 9.66
C VAL A 266 0.65 -1.99 10.04
N ILE A 267 0.20 -2.73 9.03
CA ILE A 267 -0.55 -3.98 9.18
C ILE A 267 0.11 -5.05 8.30
N HIS A 268 0.32 -6.24 8.84
CA HIS A 268 0.61 -7.42 8.05
C HIS A 268 -0.67 -7.87 7.34
N ALA A 269 -0.69 -7.73 6.00
CA ALA A 269 -1.81 -8.22 5.19
C ALA A 269 -1.51 -9.66 4.75
N SER A 270 -1.52 -10.60 5.70
CA SER A 270 -1.22 -12.01 5.49
C SER A 270 -2.34 -12.90 6.02
N ASP A 271 -2.50 -14.08 5.41
CA ASP A 271 -3.32 -15.17 5.93
C ASP A 271 -2.63 -15.87 7.13
N ASP A 272 -3.18 -17.00 7.57
CA ASP A 272 -2.69 -17.77 8.71
C ASP A 272 -1.73 -18.90 8.31
N SER A 273 -1.41 -19.02 7.02
CA SER A 273 -0.51 -20.06 6.53
C SER A 273 0.91 -19.87 7.07
N SER A 274 1.50 -20.96 7.54
CA SER A 274 2.91 -21.02 7.98
C SER A 274 3.61 -22.13 7.22
N LEU A 275 3.82 -21.93 5.92
CA LEU A 275 4.36 -22.92 4.99
C LEU A 275 5.79 -22.55 4.61
N LYS A 276 6.64 -23.55 4.42
CA LYS A 276 7.85 -23.41 3.63
C LYS A 276 7.52 -23.28 2.15
N MET A 277 8.40 -22.71 1.36
CA MET A 277 8.15 -22.47 -0.06
C MET A 277 7.89 -23.77 -0.83
N GLY A 278 8.64 -24.80 -0.52
CA GLY A 278 8.44 -26.11 -1.13
C GLY A 278 7.12 -26.78 -0.74
N GLU A 279 6.70 -26.65 0.52
CA GLU A 279 5.41 -27.14 0.99
C GLU A 279 4.26 -26.46 0.23
N TYR A 280 4.34 -25.12 0.05
CA TYR A 280 3.37 -24.38 -0.77
C TYR A 280 3.29 -24.92 -2.20
N PHE A 281 4.43 -25.24 -2.82
CA PHE A 281 4.43 -25.82 -4.18
C PHE A 281 3.86 -27.22 -4.21
N ASP A 282 4.13 -28.04 -3.20
CA ASP A 282 3.57 -29.39 -3.11
C ASP A 282 2.05 -29.37 -2.96
N LEU A 283 1.52 -28.51 -2.09
CA LEU A 283 0.08 -28.30 -1.94
C LEU A 283 -0.60 -27.91 -3.26
N VAL A 284 0.00 -26.98 -4.00
CA VAL A 284 -0.54 -26.60 -5.31
C VAL A 284 -0.42 -27.72 -6.33
N ALA A 285 0.70 -28.45 -6.37
CA ALA A 285 0.89 -29.56 -7.27
C ALA A 285 -0.15 -30.66 -7.02
N ASP A 286 -0.34 -31.06 -5.77
CA ASP A 286 -1.31 -32.08 -5.37
C ASP A 286 -2.75 -31.67 -5.73
N ALA A 287 -3.15 -30.42 -5.42
CA ALA A 287 -4.48 -29.90 -5.72
C ALA A 287 -4.81 -29.87 -7.23
N PHE A 288 -3.79 -29.74 -8.08
CA PHE A 288 -3.96 -29.64 -9.53
C PHE A 288 -3.54 -30.91 -10.30
N GLY A 289 -3.13 -31.96 -9.59
CA GLY A 289 -2.67 -33.24 -10.19
C GLY A 289 -1.38 -33.07 -10.99
N LEU A 290 -0.50 -32.14 -10.56
CA LEU A 290 0.81 -31.94 -11.17
C LEU A 290 1.90 -32.67 -10.38
N ALA A 291 3.00 -32.99 -11.05
CA ALA A 291 4.16 -33.53 -10.36
C ALA A 291 4.76 -32.50 -9.41
N ARG A 292 5.09 -32.92 -8.18
CA ARG A 292 5.78 -32.05 -7.22
C ARG A 292 7.13 -31.59 -7.74
N ALA A 293 7.54 -30.38 -7.34
CA ALA A 293 8.83 -29.82 -7.73
C ALA A 293 9.99 -30.69 -7.22
N PRO A 294 11.03 -30.99 -8.05
CA PRO A 294 12.22 -31.69 -7.59
C PRO A 294 12.91 -30.87 -6.49
N ARG A 295 13.58 -31.57 -5.56
CA ARG A 295 14.27 -30.93 -4.44
C ARG A 295 15.77 -30.87 -4.71
N ILE A 296 16.37 -29.72 -4.50
CA ILE A 296 17.80 -29.48 -4.64
C ILE A 296 18.35 -28.75 -3.42
N THR A 297 19.63 -28.90 -3.16
CA THR A 297 20.33 -28.15 -2.11
C THR A 297 20.46 -26.68 -2.48
N ARG A 298 20.77 -25.82 -1.51
CA ARG A 298 21.02 -24.42 -1.76
C ARG A 298 22.20 -24.19 -2.71
N ALA A 299 23.27 -24.98 -2.59
CA ALA A 299 24.41 -24.90 -3.49
C ALA A 299 24.00 -25.18 -4.95
N GLN A 300 23.24 -26.23 -5.19
CA GLN A 300 22.70 -26.53 -6.53
C GLN A 300 21.73 -25.44 -7.04
N ALA A 301 20.95 -24.85 -6.15
CA ALA A 301 20.03 -23.77 -6.52
C ALA A 301 20.76 -22.51 -6.98
N GLU A 302 21.92 -22.20 -6.41
CA GLU A 302 22.75 -21.05 -6.81
C GLU A 302 23.31 -21.22 -8.24
N GLU A 303 23.50 -22.44 -8.70
CA GLU A 303 23.95 -22.74 -10.07
C GLU A 303 22.79 -22.83 -11.07
N GLN A 304 21.61 -23.33 -10.67
CA GLN A 304 20.54 -23.72 -11.57
C GLN A 304 19.38 -22.72 -11.64
N ILE A 305 19.20 -21.90 -10.61
CA ILE A 305 18.02 -21.02 -10.49
C ILE A 305 18.41 -19.57 -10.85
N GLU A 306 17.55 -18.93 -11.64
CA GLU A 306 17.73 -17.53 -12.02
C GLU A 306 17.82 -16.63 -10.77
N PRO A 307 18.77 -15.66 -10.74
CA PRO A 307 19.07 -14.84 -9.55
C PRO A 307 17.89 -14.11 -8.93
N THR A 308 16.93 -13.65 -9.75
CA THR A 308 15.72 -12.96 -9.26
C THR A 308 14.86 -13.92 -8.47
N LEU A 309 14.67 -15.15 -8.96
CA LEU A 309 13.90 -16.19 -8.29
C LEU A 309 14.60 -16.65 -7.01
N LEU A 310 15.92 -16.88 -7.10
CA LEU A 310 16.75 -17.25 -5.97
C LEU A 310 16.69 -16.22 -4.83
N SER A 311 16.56 -14.93 -5.15
CA SER A 311 16.45 -13.86 -4.15
C SER A 311 15.25 -14.04 -3.21
N PHE A 312 14.16 -14.66 -3.67
CA PHE A 312 13.00 -14.95 -2.82
C PHE A 312 13.22 -16.17 -1.93
N MET A 313 14.15 -17.06 -2.29
CA MET A 313 14.51 -18.25 -1.53
C MET A 313 15.56 -18.00 -0.45
N ARG A 314 15.95 -16.73 -0.23
CA ARG A 314 16.96 -16.31 0.76
C ARG A 314 16.39 -15.62 1.98
N GLU A 315 15.08 -15.33 1.99
CA GLU A 315 14.44 -14.59 3.07
C GLU A 315 13.37 -15.44 3.74
N SER A 316 13.63 -15.90 4.96
CA SER A 316 12.76 -16.75 5.77
C SER A 316 12.15 -15.97 6.93
N ARG A 317 10.82 -15.95 7.04
CA ARG A 317 10.07 -15.30 8.13
C ARG A 317 8.65 -15.83 8.24
N ARG A 318 8.06 -15.71 9.42
CA ARG A 318 6.65 -16.00 9.67
C ARG A 318 5.99 -14.75 10.25
N LEU A 319 4.81 -14.39 9.75
CA LEU A 319 4.15 -13.14 10.09
C LEU A 319 3.04 -13.35 11.11
N VAL A 320 3.05 -12.53 12.15
CA VAL A 320 1.91 -12.41 13.06
C VAL A 320 0.95 -11.38 12.46
N ASN A 321 -0.30 -11.80 12.17
CA ASN A 321 -1.34 -10.94 11.59
C ASN A 321 -2.38 -10.45 12.63
N ARG A 322 -2.03 -10.44 13.90
CA ARG A 322 -2.94 -10.08 15.01
C ARG A 322 -3.59 -8.71 14.82
N ARG A 323 -2.83 -7.70 14.37
CA ARG A 323 -3.38 -6.36 14.10
C ARG A 323 -4.44 -6.36 13.02
N LEU A 324 -4.29 -7.17 12.00
CA LEU A 324 -5.29 -7.34 10.94
C LEU A 324 -6.62 -7.80 11.52
N LYS A 325 -6.59 -8.78 12.43
CA LYS A 325 -7.78 -9.38 13.04
C LYS A 325 -8.37 -8.51 14.15
N GLU A 326 -7.55 -8.06 15.08
CA GLU A 326 -8.02 -7.35 16.29
C GLU A 326 -8.25 -5.86 16.06
N GLU A 327 -7.37 -5.15 15.33
CA GLU A 327 -7.51 -3.70 15.16
C GLU A 327 -8.39 -3.33 13.96
N LEU A 328 -8.32 -4.08 12.87
CA LEU A 328 -9.16 -3.84 11.69
C LEU A 328 -10.45 -4.66 11.69
N GLY A 329 -10.56 -5.70 12.52
CA GLY A 329 -11.72 -6.58 12.57
C GLY A 329 -11.94 -7.33 11.26
N VAL A 330 -10.85 -7.71 10.56
CA VAL A 330 -10.93 -8.46 9.31
C VAL A 330 -11.09 -9.94 9.61
N ARG A 331 -12.06 -10.56 8.93
CA ARG A 331 -12.19 -12.03 8.80
C ARG A 331 -11.79 -12.39 7.38
N LEU A 332 -10.81 -13.27 7.26
CA LEU A 332 -10.35 -13.75 5.96
C LEU A 332 -11.37 -14.73 5.38
N ARG A 333 -11.62 -14.62 4.09
CA ARG A 333 -12.39 -15.62 3.34
C ARG A 333 -11.59 -16.92 3.21
N TYR A 334 -10.29 -16.77 2.98
CA TYR A 334 -9.34 -17.86 2.90
C TYR A 334 -8.30 -17.70 4.02
N PRO A 335 -8.57 -18.27 5.22
CA PRO A 335 -7.63 -18.22 6.34
C PRO A 335 -6.29 -18.90 6.01
N SER A 336 -6.29 -19.89 5.12
CA SER A 336 -5.08 -20.58 4.66
C SER A 336 -5.08 -20.80 3.14
N VAL A 337 -3.91 -21.14 2.61
CA VAL A 337 -3.75 -21.56 1.21
C VAL A 337 -4.57 -22.82 0.94
N GLU A 338 -4.58 -23.75 1.87
CA GLU A 338 -5.31 -25.03 1.78
C GLU A 338 -6.83 -24.81 1.65
N ASP A 339 -7.39 -23.83 2.35
CA ASP A 339 -8.82 -23.50 2.26
C ASP A 339 -9.18 -23.04 0.85
N PHE A 340 -8.34 -22.21 0.24
CA PHE A 340 -8.53 -21.79 -1.14
C PHE A 340 -8.36 -22.95 -2.13
N LEU A 341 -7.31 -23.77 -1.96
CA LEU A 341 -7.04 -24.88 -2.89
C LEU A 341 -8.14 -25.92 -2.86
N ARG A 342 -8.76 -26.19 -1.70
CA ARG A 342 -9.91 -27.09 -1.57
C ARG A 342 -11.12 -26.59 -2.37
N GLU A 343 -11.43 -25.28 -2.30
CA GLU A 343 -12.51 -24.66 -3.09
C GLU A 343 -12.18 -24.71 -4.60
N ALA A 344 -10.94 -24.37 -4.97
CA ALA A 344 -10.50 -24.32 -6.37
C ALA A 344 -10.47 -25.71 -7.04
N ALA A 345 -10.05 -26.75 -6.32
CA ALA A 345 -10.07 -28.13 -6.82
C ALA A 345 -11.50 -28.65 -7.01
N GLY A 346 -12.39 -28.42 -6.04
CA GLY A 346 -13.81 -28.79 -6.16
C GLY A 346 -14.52 -28.11 -7.33
N ALA A 347 -14.20 -26.85 -7.61
CA ALA A 347 -14.75 -26.15 -8.77
C ALA A 347 -14.28 -26.74 -10.12
N LYS A 348 -13.04 -27.25 -10.18
CA LYS A 348 -12.47 -27.90 -11.38
C LYS A 348 -13.16 -29.23 -11.66
N ASP A 349 -13.41 -30.01 -10.62
CA ASP A 349 -14.07 -31.32 -10.76
C ASP A 349 -15.54 -31.15 -11.18
N ALA A 350 -16.27 -30.21 -10.58
CA ALA A 350 -17.62 -29.86 -10.98
C ALA A 350 -17.71 -29.39 -12.46
N ALA A 351 -16.72 -28.62 -12.93
CA ALA A 351 -16.66 -28.17 -14.33
C ALA A 351 -16.37 -29.32 -15.30
N LYS A 352 -15.58 -30.32 -14.90
CA LYS A 352 -15.36 -31.56 -15.71
C LYS A 352 -16.61 -32.41 -15.81
N ASP A 353 -17.36 -32.57 -14.71
CA ASP A 353 -18.60 -33.33 -14.68
C ASP A 353 -19.69 -32.70 -15.55
N VAL A 354 -19.75 -31.35 -15.63
CA VAL A 354 -20.67 -30.67 -16.55
C VAL A 354 -20.27 -30.80 -18.00
N ALA A 355 -18.97 -30.80 -18.30
CA ALA A 355 -18.44 -30.95 -19.67
C ALA A 355 -18.51 -32.40 -20.18
N SER A 356 -18.61 -33.39 -19.29
CA SER A 356 -18.70 -34.83 -19.61
C SER A 356 -20.14 -35.38 -19.69
N ARG A 357 -21.16 -34.53 -19.44
CA ARG A 357 -22.56 -34.93 -19.64
C ARG A 357 -22.92 -34.82 -21.12
N PRO A 358 -23.38 -35.90 -21.77
CA PRO A 358 -23.73 -35.95 -23.17
C PRO A 358 -24.93 -35.06 -23.52
#